data_5e753e1b0cece6c5a54f0c82ce894e54
#
_entry.id   5e753e1b0cece6c5a54f0c82ce894e54
#
_cell.length_a   1.000
_cell.length_b   1.000
_cell.length_c   1.000
_cell.angle_alpha   90.00
_cell.angle_beta   90.00
_cell.angle_gamma   90.00
#
_symmetry.space_group_name_H-M   'P 1'
#
loop_
_entity.id
_entity.type
_entity.pdbx_description
1 polymer ?
#
loop_
_entity_poly.entity_id
_entity_poly.type
_entity_poly.pdbx_seq_one_letter_code
_entity_poly.pdbx_strand_id
1 'polypeptide(L)'
;MNCDCCDPAKRSGLRSGRLPLDPGEARRAIEGRQASPIDMELNVPEIKAHSCTLRHGFLGRVVAPIISRRRQLKARSKGKGDSWDRRQNVLKWLLVTCFGYTGYRNARFGRIECHESICAWSRDILLESKRMAEEDGWECLHAIVDSIWLVDVKGRTESEQEEAIETLMLKIEASSGIPIELEDIYDWIAFVPNRTTGVSSLTKYFAYGKKGWKVRGIELRQHSTCQWVRDIQEDILEELREGAPEDAVRRCISLFRSRIGDLRTGQVPLSKLVVSRRVRRRAGEHRVLNLTASALLRGESIGQSNPPGRKVRFVVVDRSRSVPEDRVRMGSEVFSRSPSVIGQRGEVQYY
;
A
#
# COMPACT_ATOMS: atom_id res chain seq x y z
N MET A 1 -21.20 -14.89 6.62
CA MET A 1 -22.29 -13.99 6.15
C MET A 1 -23.61 -14.56 6.60
N ASN A 2 -24.40 -13.81 7.36
CA ASN A 2 -25.74 -14.26 7.72
C ASN A 2 -26.66 -14.13 6.50
N CYS A 3 -26.86 -15.21 5.77
CA CYS A 3 -27.90 -15.29 4.77
C CYS A 3 -29.16 -15.94 5.39
N ASP A 4 -30.32 -15.60 4.86
CA ASP A 4 -31.60 -16.14 5.36
C ASP A 4 -31.69 -17.67 5.27
N CYS A 5 -30.92 -18.30 4.37
CA CYS A 5 -30.87 -19.75 4.22
C CYS A 5 -30.00 -20.46 5.26
N CYS A 6 -29.13 -19.75 5.97
CA CYS A 6 -28.27 -20.28 7.03
C CYS A 6 -28.80 -19.97 8.44
N ASP A 7 -29.81 -19.11 8.54
CA ASP A 7 -30.45 -18.76 9.82
C ASP A 7 -31.52 -19.81 10.19
N PRO A 8 -31.37 -20.56 11.30
CA PRO A 8 -32.35 -21.55 11.73
C PRO A 8 -33.72 -20.96 12.00
N ALA A 9 -33.80 -19.74 12.54
CA ALA A 9 -35.06 -19.05 12.84
C ALA A 9 -35.85 -18.71 11.57
N LYS A 10 -35.14 -18.39 10.48
CA LYS A 10 -35.75 -18.10 9.19
C LYS A 10 -36.10 -19.33 8.37
N ARG A 11 -35.38 -20.48 8.59
CA ARG A 11 -35.77 -21.78 8.02
C ARG A 11 -37.11 -22.28 8.57
N SER A 12 -37.47 -21.91 9.79
CA SER A 12 -38.75 -22.28 10.45
C SER A 12 -39.92 -21.42 10.07
N GLY A 13 -39.79 -20.51 9.09
CA GLY A 13 -40.91 -19.65 8.62
C GLY A 13 -41.23 -18.46 9.48
N LEU A 14 -40.50 -18.18 10.54
CA LEU A 14 -40.67 -16.99 11.37
C LEU A 14 -40.09 -15.76 10.65
N ARG A 15 -40.95 -14.92 10.15
CA ARG A 15 -40.60 -13.60 9.57
C ARG A 15 -40.19 -12.64 10.68
N SER A 16 -38.92 -12.58 11.05
CA SER A 16 -38.39 -11.44 11.77
C SER A 16 -37.54 -10.59 10.81
N GLY A 17 -37.99 -9.39 10.55
CA GLY A 17 -37.40 -8.45 9.60
C GLY A 17 -36.13 -7.74 10.12
N ARG A 18 -35.50 -8.21 11.18
CA ARG A 18 -34.24 -7.65 11.70
C ARG A 18 -33.18 -8.73 11.87
N LEU A 19 -32.04 -8.54 11.24
CA LEU A 19 -30.82 -9.26 11.60
C LEU A 19 -30.47 -8.93 13.06
N PRO A 20 -29.95 -9.90 13.87
CA PRO A 20 -29.45 -9.60 15.20
C PRO A 20 -28.45 -8.45 15.10
N LEU A 21 -28.70 -7.38 15.82
CA LEU A 21 -27.85 -6.17 15.87
C LEU A 21 -26.68 -6.36 16.83
N ASP A 22 -26.73 -7.42 17.68
CA ASP A 22 -25.73 -7.72 18.67
C ASP A 22 -24.77 -8.82 18.15
N PRO A 23 -23.45 -8.55 18.05
CA PRO A 23 -22.44 -9.56 17.74
C PRO A 23 -22.43 -10.77 18.71
N GLY A 24 -22.88 -10.57 19.96
CA GLY A 24 -23.02 -11.63 20.95
C GLY A 24 -24.16 -12.60 20.66
N GLU A 25 -25.27 -12.15 20.12
CA GLU A 25 -26.40 -13.01 19.69
C GLU A 25 -26.05 -13.81 18.43
N ALA A 26 -25.35 -13.20 17.49
CA ALA A 26 -24.83 -13.89 16.32
C ALA A 26 -23.82 -14.99 16.70
N ARG A 27 -22.94 -14.71 17.68
CA ARG A 27 -22.00 -15.72 18.22
C ARG A 27 -22.74 -16.89 18.89
N ARG A 28 -23.71 -16.62 19.75
CA ARG A 28 -24.51 -17.67 20.44
C ARG A 28 -25.29 -18.53 19.46
N ALA A 29 -25.84 -17.95 18.40
CA ALA A 29 -26.52 -18.70 17.36
C ALA A 29 -25.58 -19.63 16.55
N ILE A 30 -24.31 -19.27 16.43
CA ILE A 30 -23.26 -20.08 15.77
C ILE A 30 -22.73 -21.16 16.73
N GLU A 31 -22.50 -20.83 18.01
CA GLU A 31 -21.98 -21.73 19.05
C GLU A 31 -22.96 -22.85 19.43
N GLY A 32 -24.25 -22.64 19.28
CA GLY A 32 -25.31 -23.63 19.57
C GLY A 32 -25.54 -24.69 18.50
N ARG A 33 -24.85 -24.64 17.36
CA ARG A 33 -24.97 -25.64 16.29
C ARG A 33 -23.98 -26.77 16.52
N GLN A 34 -24.46 -28.02 16.51
CA GLN A 34 -23.62 -29.15 16.18
C GLN A 34 -23.23 -29.02 14.70
N ALA A 35 -21.94 -28.72 14.45
CA ALA A 35 -21.42 -28.58 13.11
C ALA A 35 -21.54 -29.91 12.35
N SER A 36 -22.25 -29.94 11.22
CA SER A 36 -22.16 -31.06 10.29
C SER A 36 -20.80 -30.99 9.54
N PRO A 37 -20.29 -32.09 9.00
CA PRO A 37 -19.06 -32.10 8.19
C PRO A 37 -19.08 -31.05 7.05
N ILE A 38 -20.24 -30.77 6.48
CA ILE A 38 -20.44 -29.76 5.42
C ILE A 38 -20.27 -28.32 6.01
N ASP A 39 -20.67 -28.13 7.28
CA ASP A 39 -20.51 -26.81 7.95
C ASP A 39 -19.05 -26.50 8.29
N MET A 40 -18.19 -27.51 8.44
CA MET A 40 -16.75 -27.32 8.72
C MET A 40 -15.99 -26.82 7.48
N GLU A 41 -16.34 -27.27 6.29
CA GLU A 41 -15.72 -26.78 5.04
C GLU A 41 -16.10 -25.33 4.70
N LEU A 42 -17.16 -24.82 5.30
CA LEU A 42 -17.70 -23.47 5.09
C LEU A 42 -17.26 -22.47 6.14
N ASN A 43 -16.59 -22.91 7.18
CA ASN A 43 -16.11 -22.02 8.23
C ASN A 43 -15.03 -21.09 7.70
N VAL A 44 -15.16 -19.81 8.01
CA VAL A 44 -14.14 -18.82 7.68
C VAL A 44 -12.94 -19.05 8.61
N PRO A 45 -11.71 -19.12 8.08
CA PRO A 45 -10.52 -19.29 8.91
C PRO A 45 -10.43 -18.21 9.99
N GLU A 46 -9.90 -18.59 11.16
CA GLU A 46 -9.58 -17.70 12.30
C GLU A 46 -10.77 -16.95 12.93
N ILE A 47 -11.93 -16.91 12.30
CA ILE A 47 -13.11 -16.22 12.83
C ILE A 47 -14.30 -17.16 12.97
N LYS A 48 -15.14 -16.92 13.98
CA LYS A 48 -16.36 -17.72 14.21
C LYS A 48 -17.48 -17.29 13.25
N ALA A 49 -17.24 -17.45 11.95
CA ALA A 49 -18.19 -17.14 10.87
C ALA A 49 -18.16 -18.24 9.81
N HIS A 50 -19.21 -18.34 9.02
CA HIS A 50 -19.29 -19.29 7.91
C HIS A 50 -19.73 -18.62 6.62
N SER A 51 -19.33 -19.16 5.49
CA SER A 51 -19.79 -18.76 4.16
C SER A 51 -20.97 -19.63 3.73
N CYS A 52 -21.98 -19.02 3.15
CA CYS A 52 -23.14 -19.76 2.61
C CYS A 52 -22.83 -20.28 1.20
N THR A 53 -22.98 -21.60 0.98
CA THR A 53 -22.85 -22.24 -0.34
C THR A 53 -24.20 -22.46 -1.03
N LEU A 54 -25.32 -22.32 -0.32
CA LEU A 54 -26.65 -22.54 -0.87
C LEU A 54 -27.08 -21.45 -1.86
N ARG A 55 -26.51 -20.26 -1.74
CA ARG A 55 -26.78 -19.13 -2.65
C ARG A 55 -25.52 -18.36 -2.95
N HIS A 56 -25.32 -18.01 -4.20
CA HIS A 56 -24.29 -17.08 -4.60
C HIS A 56 -24.51 -15.72 -3.92
N GLY A 57 -23.50 -15.24 -3.20
CA GLY A 57 -23.53 -13.96 -2.52
C GLY A 57 -23.74 -12.79 -3.51
N PHE A 58 -24.41 -11.75 -3.05
CA PHE A 58 -24.64 -10.54 -3.83
C PHE A 58 -23.33 -9.94 -4.37
N LEU A 59 -22.28 -9.82 -3.51
CA LEU A 59 -20.99 -9.28 -3.92
C LEU A 59 -20.36 -10.09 -5.04
N GLY A 60 -20.32 -11.43 -4.92
CA GLY A 60 -19.78 -12.31 -5.96
C GLY A 60 -20.44 -12.08 -7.31
N ARG A 61 -21.77 -11.98 -7.35
CA ARG A 61 -22.53 -11.72 -8.59
C ARG A 61 -22.21 -10.37 -9.22
N VAL A 62 -21.91 -9.34 -8.40
CA VAL A 62 -21.58 -8.00 -8.90
C VAL A 62 -20.12 -7.92 -9.34
N VAL A 63 -19.18 -8.52 -8.58
CA VAL A 63 -17.74 -8.37 -8.84
C VAL A 63 -17.24 -9.32 -9.95
N ALA A 64 -17.80 -10.52 -10.07
CA ALA A 64 -17.33 -11.51 -11.06
C ALA A 64 -17.29 -11.00 -12.51
N PRO A 65 -18.36 -10.36 -13.06
CA PRO A 65 -18.30 -9.81 -14.40
C PRO A 65 -17.29 -8.66 -14.54
N ILE A 66 -17.07 -7.87 -13.48
CA ILE A 66 -16.08 -6.79 -13.49
C ILE A 66 -14.65 -7.36 -13.52
N ILE A 67 -14.37 -8.42 -12.75
CA ILE A 67 -13.11 -9.13 -12.76
C ILE A 67 -12.84 -9.73 -14.14
N SER A 68 -13.81 -10.44 -14.71
CA SER A 68 -13.70 -11.03 -16.04
C SER A 68 -13.41 -9.96 -17.10
N ARG A 69 -14.14 -8.86 -17.09
CA ARG A 69 -13.91 -7.75 -18.01
C ARG A 69 -12.53 -7.12 -17.84
N ARG A 70 -12.09 -6.94 -16.60
CA ARG A 70 -10.75 -6.42 -16.32
C ARG A 70 -9.66 -7.33 -16.87
N ARG A 71 -9.78 -8.65 -16.70
CA ARG A 71 -8.83 -9.64 -17.28
C ARG A 71 -8.73 -9.52 -18.80
N GLN A 72 -9.86 -9.43 -19.49
CA GLN A 72 -9.90 -9.23 -20.95
C GLN A 72 -9.21 -7.92 -21.38
N LEU A 73 -9.42 -6.83 -20.64
CA LEU A 73 -8.79 -5.54 -20.93
C LEU A 73 -7.28 -5.57 -20.66
N LYS A 74 -6.85 -6.24 -19.56
CA LYS A 74 -5.43 -6.43 -19.21
C LYS A 74 -4.70 -7.23 -20.30
N ALA A 75 -5.31 -8.31 -20.82
CA ALA A 75 -4.75 -9.13 -21.89
C ALA A 75 -4.59 -8.37 -23.24
N ARG A 76 -5.40 -7.33 -23.47
CA ARG A 76 -5.31 -6.48 -24.66
C ARG A 76 -4.34 -5.29 -24.51
N SER A 77 -3.91 -5.00 -23.30
CA SER A 77 -2.98 -3.90 -23.03
C SER A 77 -1.58 -4.24 -23.52
N LYS A 78 -1.00 -3.34 -24.30
CA LYS A 78 0.36 -3.46 -24.84
C LYS A 78 1.41 -2.75 -23.97
N GLY A 79 0.98 -2.01 -22.95
CA GLY A 79 1.88 -1.28 -22.07
C GLY A 79 1.18 -0.24 -21.20
N LYS A 80 1.94 0.35 -20.26
CA LYS A 80 1.41 1.38 -19.35
C LYS A 80 0.96 2.62 -20.13
N GLY A 81 -0.27 3.06 -19.85
CA GLY A 81 -0.81 4.29 -20.40
C GLY A 81 -1.54 4.15 -21.73
N ASP A 82 -1.60 2.98 -22.34
CA ASP A 82 -2.47 2.74 -23.47
C ASP A 82 -3.96 2.83 -23.08
N SER A 83 -4.86 2.83 -24.07
CA SER A 83 -6.29 2.96 -23.79
C SER A 83 -6.87 1.76 -23.02
N TRP A 84 -6.32 0.57 -23.22
CA TRP A 84 -6.74 -0.65 -22.55
C TRP A 84 -6.24 -0.68 -21.11
N ASP A 85 -4.98 -0.25 -20.87
CA ASP A 85 -4.43 -0.10 -19.53
C ASP A 85 -5.24 0.90 -18.70
N ARG A 86 -5.57 2.05 -19.26
CA ARG A 86 -6.42 3.03 -18.56
C ARG A 86 -7.79 2.45 -18.18
N ARG A 87 -8.45 1.72 -19.09
CA ARG A 87 -9.76 1.10 -18.84
C ARG A 87 -9.68 0.00 -17.77
N GLN A 88 -8.69 -0.90 -17.82
CA GLN A 88 -8.54 -1.92 -16.80
C GLN A 88 -8.21 -1.33 -15.44
N ASN A 89 -7.48 -0.21 -15.38
CA ASN A 89 -7.19 0.50 -14.15
C ASN A 89 -8.44 1.12 -13.50
N VAL A 90 -9.37 1.66 -14.28
CA VAL A 90 -10.68 2.11 -13.75
C VAL A 90 -11.42 0.95 -13.07
N LEU A 91 -11.49 -0.21 -13.71
CA LEU A 91 -12.12 -1.39 -13.11
C LEU A 91 -11.38 -1.88 -11.87
N LYS A 92 -10.04 -1.82 -11.86
CA LYS A 92 -9.24 -2.11 -10.66
C LYS A 92 -9.65 -1.22 -9.48
N TRP A 93 -9.75 0.09 -9.69
CA TRP A 93 -10.15 1.00 -8.63
C TRP A 93 -11.58 0.76 -8.15
N LEU A 94 -12.50 0.41 -9.04
CA LEU A 94 -13.86 0.02 -8.68
C LEU A 94 -13.87 -1.21 -7.76
N LEU A 95 -13.11 -2.26 -8.11
CA LEU A 95 -12.99 -3.47 -7.30
C LEU A 95 -12.38 -3.20 -5.91
N VAL A 96 -11.29 -2.41 -5.85
CA VAL A 96 -10.67 -1.99 -4.58
C VAL A 96 -11.65 -1.20 -3.71
N THR A 97 -12.42 -0.32 -4.33
CA THR A 97 -13.45 0.46 -3.64
C THR A 97 -14.56 -0.44 -3.12
N CYS A 98 -15.05 -1.40 -3.90
CA CYS A 98 -16.04 -2.39 -3.45
C CYS A 98 -15.57 -3.13 -2.20
N PHE A 99 -14.32 -3.63 -2.18
CA PHE A 99 -13.75 -4.27 -1.01
C PHE A 99 -13.71 -3.32 0.21
N GLY A 100 -13.21 -2.08 0.05
CA GLY A 100 -13.18 -1.09 1.12
C GLY A 100 -14.57 -0.77 1.71
N TYR A 101 -15.58 -0.73 0.86
CA TYR A 101 -16.95 -0.49 1.31
C TYR A 101 -17.59 -1.67 2.04
N THR A 102 -17.08 -2.90 1.92
CA THR A 102 -17.58 -4.02 2.74
C THR A 102 -17.35 -3.79 4.23
N GLY A 103 -16.24 -3.14 4.62
CA GLY A 103 -15.93 -2.79 6.00
C GLY A 103 -16.38 -1.39 6.43
N TYR A 104 -16.98 -0.60 5.53
CA TYR A 104 -17.39 0.77 5.86
C TYR A 104 -18.74 0.82 6.54
N ARG A 105 -18.78 1.29 7.78
CA ARG A 105 -19.95 1.32 8.65
C ARG A 105 -21.19 1.97 8.02
N ASN A 106 -21.01 3.04 7.25
CA ASN A 106 -22.11 3.81 6.66
C ASN A 106 -22.46 3.37 5.23
N ALA A 107 -21.82 2.34 4.69
CA ALA A 107 -22.17 1.79 3.40
C ALA A 107 -23.47 0.99 3.50
N ARG A 108 -24.38 1.15 2.53
CA ARG A 108 -25.68 0.46 2.50
C ARG A 108 -25.56 -1.06 2.62
N PHE A 109 -24.51 -1.64 2.02
CA PHE A 109 -24.23 -3.08 2.03
C PHE A 109 -22.96 -3.43 2.82
N GLY A 110 -22.44 -2.47 3.61
CA GLY A 110 -21.30 -2.69 4.46
C GLY A 110 -21.62 -3.64 5.60
N ARG A 111 -20.77 -4.66 5.79
CA ARG A 111 -20.81 -5.62 6.89
C ARG A 111 -19.39 -5.94 7.27
N ILE A 112 -19.03 -5.66 8.52
CA ILE A 112 -17.66 -5.88 8.98
C ILE A 112 -17.27 -7.37 8.89
N GLU A 113 -18.19 -8.26 9.18
CA GLU A 113 -17.98 -9.70 9.11
C GLU A 113 -17.65 -10.16 7.68
N CYS A 114 -18.23 -9.51 6.67
CA CYS A 114 -17.90 -9.78 5.27
C CYS A 114 -16.47 -9.34 4.95
N HIS A 115 -16.06 -8.17 5.44
CA HIS A 115 -14.71 -7.65 5.27
C HIS A 115 -13.68 -8.53 5.95
N GLU A 116 -13.93 -8.90 7.21
CA GLU A 116 -13.07 -9.79 8.00
C GLU A 116 -12.97 -11.18 7.36
N SER A 117 -14.08 -11.74 6.84
CA SER A 117 -14.07 -13.01 6.14
C SER A 117 -13.20 -12.97 4.87
N ILE A 118 -13.29 -11.91 4.07
CA ILE A 118 -12.44 -11.73 2.88
C ILE A 118 -10.96 -11.68 3.29
N CYS A 119 -10.64 -10.93 4.35
CA CYS A 119 -9.27 -10.84 4.85
C CYS A 119 -8.77 -12.19 5.40
N ALA A 120 -9.61 -12.93 6.11
CA ALA A 120 -9.27 -14.24 6.67
C ALA A 120 -8.99 -15.27 5.56
N TRP A 121 -9.88 -15.38 4.57
CA TRP A 121 -9.65 -16.26 3.41
C TRP A 121 -8.41 -15.87 2.60
N SER A 122 -8.18 -14.57 2.39
CA SER A 122 -6.96 -14.11 1.70
C SER A 122 -5.69 -14.49 2.45
N ARG A 123 -5.71 -14.42 3.77
CA ARG A 123 -4.59 -14.78 4.63
C ARG A 123 -4.35 -16.29 4.63
N ASP A 124 -5.41 -17.09 4.69
CA ASP A 124 -5.36 -18.54 4.63
C ASP A 124 -4.74 -19.01 3.29
N ILE A 125 -5.20 -18.48 2.18
CA ILE A 125 -4.65 -18.77 0.85
C ILE A 125 -3.16 -18.38 0.77
N LEU A 126 -2.77 -17.24 1.35
CA LEU A 126 -1.38 -16.79 1.36
C LEU A 126 -0.50 -17.72 2.18
N LEU A 127 -0.97 -18.17 3.36
CA LEU A 127 -0.25 -19.11 4.23
C LEU A 127 -0.14 -20.49 3.60
N GLU A 128 -1.20 -20.97 2.96
CA GLU A 128 -1.19 -22.23 2.23
C GLU A 128 -0.24 -22.16 1.02
N SER A 129 -0.23 -21.06 0.28
CA SER A 129 0.72 -20.84 -0.81
C SER A 129 2.17 -20.85 -0.31
N LYS A 130 2.43 -20.25 0.87
CA LYS A 130 3.74 -20.30 1.53
C LYS A 130 4.12 -21.74 1.87
N ARG A 131 3.21 -22.52 2.49
CA ARG A 131 3.46 -23.92 2.84
C ARG A 131 3.79 -24.77 1.61
N MET A 132 3.02 -24.65 0.53
CA MET A 132 3.28 -25.34 -0.74
C MET A 132 4.66 -24.98 -1.32
N ALA A 133 5.05 -23.70 -1.24
CA ALA A 133 6.36 -23.26 -1.70
C ALA A 133 7.48 -23.88 -0.85
N GLU A 134 7.35 -23.89 0.46
CA GLU A 134 8.36 -24.46 1.37
C GLU A 134 8.50 -25.98 1.17
N GLU A 135 7.41 -26.71 0.93
CA GLU A 135 7.42 -28.13 0.59
C GLU A 135 8.13 -28.41 -0.75
N ASP A 136 8.01 -27.52 -1.72
CA ASP A 136 8.70 -27.60 -3.00
C ASP A 136 10.18 -27.14 -2.94
N GLY A 137 10.66 -26.70 -1.76
CA GLY A 137 12.06 -26.29 -1.53
C GLY A 137 12.34 -24.84 -1.89
N TRP A 138 11.37 -23.98 -1.63
CA TRP A 138 11.54 -22.53 -1.64
C TRP A 138 11.53 -21.99 -0.20
N GLU A 139 12.32 -21.00 0.08
CA GLU A 139 12.24 -20.25 1.34
C GLU A 139 11.40 -18.99 1.13
N CYS A 140 10.43 -18.74 2.01
CA CYS A 140 9.63 -17.53 1.95
C CYS A 140 10.31 -16.38 2.70
N LEU A 141 10.94 -15.47 1.97
CA LEU A 141 11.58 -14.28 2.54
C LEU A 141 10.58 -13.24 3.03
N HIS A 142 9.46 -13.11 2.32
CA HIS A 142 8.49 -12.08 2.60
C HIS A 142 7.12 -12.45 2.05
N ALA A 143 6.07 -12.16 2.82
CA ALA A 143 4.69 -12.30 2.38
C ALA A 143 3.89 -11.08 2.80
N ILE A 144 3.13 -10.49 1.89
CA ILE A 144 2.31 -9.32 2.16
C ILE A 144 1.06 -9.29 1.28
N VAL A 145 -0.11 -9.24 1.90
CA VAL A 145 -1.45 -9.11 1.30
C VAL A 145 -1.76 -10.23 0.29
N ASP A 146 -1.23 -10.13 -0.93
CA ASP A 146 -1.51 -10.98 -2.09
C ASP A 146 -0.23 -11.36 -2.86
N SER A 147 0.92 -11.23 -2.23
CA SER A 147 2.21 -11.57 -2.83
C SER A 147 3.14 -12.27 -1.86
N ILE A 148 3.92 -13.22 -2.38
CA ILE A 148 5.00 -13.92 -1.68
C ILE A 148 6.32 -13.72 -2.44
N TRP A 149 7.41 -13.67 -1.69
CA TRP A 149 8.77 -13.57 -2.20
C TRP A 149 9.52 -14.83 -1.79
N LEU A 150 10.04 -15.52 -2.78
CA LEU A 150 10.62 -16.84 -2.61
C LEU A 150 12.09 -16.82 -3.02
N VAL A 151 12.90 -17.63 -2.33
CA VAL A 151 14.29 -17.93 -2.70
C VAL A 151 14.43 -19.44 -2.85
N ASP A 152 15.09 -19.86 -3.90
CA ASP A 152 15.42 -21.27 -4.07
C ASP A 152 16.48 -21.71 -3.05
N VAL A 153 16.20 -22.76 -2.30
CA VAL A 153 17.16 -23.35 -1.33
C VAL A 153 17.71 -24.71 -1.79
N LYS A 154 17.27 -25.20 -2.94
CA LYS A 154 17.75 -26.47 -3.52
C LYS A 154 18.95 -26.28 -4.45
N GLY A 155 19.32 -25.04 -4.77
CA GLY A 155 20.44 -24.76 -5.68
C GLY A 155 20.14 -25.12 -7.14
N ARG A 156 18.88 -24.95 -7.56
CA ARG A 156 18.45 -25.20 -8.94
C ARG A 156 19.10 -24.23 -9.91
N THR A 157 19.34 -24.67 -11.12
CA THR A 157 19.73 -23.81 -12.23
C THR A 157 18.59 -22.85 -12.59
N GLU A 158 18.86 -21.76 -13.32
CA GLU A 158 17.84 -20.79 -13.70
C GLU A 158 16.66 -21.45 -14.45
N SER A 159 16.95 -22.39 -15.38
CA SER A 159 15.91 -23.11 -16.11
C SER A 159 15.07 -24.03 -15.20
N GLU A 160 15.68 -24.70 -14.24
CA GLU A 160 14.98 -25.54 -13.26
C GLU A 160 14.14 -24.70 -12.29
N GLN A 161 14.59 -23.49 -11.94
CA GLN A 161 13.82 -22.56 -11.15
C GLN A 161 12.58 -22.06 -11.90
N GLU A 162 12.71 -21.73 -13.19
CA GLU A 162 11.58 -21.32 -14.02
C GLU A 162 10.52 -22.43 -14.12
N GLU A 163 10.90 -23.68 -14.37
CA GLU A 163 9.98 -24.81 -14.40
C GLU A 163 9.34 -25.10 -13.03
N ALA A 164 10.14 -25.02 -11.97
CA ALA A 164 9.65 -25.26 -10.61
C ALA A 164 8.64 -24.19 -10.16
N ILE A 165 8.86 -22.91 -10.50
CA ILE A 165 7.96 -21.82 -10.13
C ILE A 165 6.66 -21.90 -10.95
N GLU A 166 6.70 -22.27 -12.22
CA GLU A 166 5.51 -22.51 -13.04
C GLU A 166 4.66 -23.64 -12.46
N THR A 167 5.30 -24.75 -12.07
CA THR A 167 4.64 -25.88 -11.41
C THR A 167 3.99 -25.48 -10.09
N LEU A 168 4.69 -24.69 -9.26
CA LEU A 168 4.16 -24.16 -8.01
C LEU A 168 2.96 -23.24 -8.25
N MET A 169 3.04 -22.36 -9.25
CA MET A 169 1.92 -21.48 -9.62
C MET A 169 0.67 -22.26 -9.99
N LEU A 170 0.82 -23.31 -10.79
CA LEU A 170 -0.31 -24.20 -11.16
C LEU A 170 -0.90 -24.93 -9.95
N LYS A 171 -0.07 -25.40 -9.01
CA LYS A 171 -0.53 -26.02 -7.77
C LYS A 171 -1.34 -25.05 -6.91
N ILE A 172 -0.85 -23.81 -6.74
CA ILE A 172 -1.54 -22.77 -5.95
C ILE A 172 -2.86 -22.39 -6.65
N GLU A 173 -2.86 -22.23 -7.97
CA GLU A 173 -4.08 -21.93 -8.73
C GLU A 173 -5.11 -23.05 -8.60
N ALA A 174 -4.70 -24.31 -8.71
CA ALA A 174 -5.58 -25.47 -8.57
C ALA A 174 -6.19 -25.57 -7.16
N SER A 175 -5.43 -25.25 -6.11
CA SER A 175 -5.89 -25.28 -4.72
C SER A 175 -6.82 -24.11 -4.39
N SER A 176 -6.46 -22.90 -4.81
CA SER A 176 -7.16 -21.68 -4.41
C SER A 176 -8.27 -21.23 -5.38
N GLY A 177 -8.23 -21.70 -6.61
CA GLY A 177 -9.05 -21.18 -7.72
C GLY A 177 -8.68 -19.74 -8.14
N ILE A 178 -7.56 -19.21 -7.67
CA ILE A 178 -7.10 -17.85 -7.95
C ILE A 178 -5.86 -17.89 -8.85
N PRO A 179 -5.92 -17.28 -10.04
CA PRO A 179 -4.77 -17.21 -10.93
C PRO A 179 -3.59 -16.47 -10.30
N ILE A 180 -2.41 -17.07 -10.40
CA ILE A 180 -1.16 -16.52 -9.92
C ILE A 180 -0.35 -15.99 -11.11
N GLU A 181 0.39 -14.92 -10.91
CA GLU A 181 1.30 -14.35 -11.90
C GLU A 181 2.70 -14.19 -11.28
N LEU A 182 3.73 -14.63 -12.00
CA LEU A 182 5.11 -14.28 -11.68
C LEU A 182 5.32 -12.80 -12.00
N GLU A 183 5.53 -11.98 -10.97
CA GLU A 183 5.71 -10.55 -11.15
C GLU A 183 7.08 -10.24 -11.76
N ASP A 184 8.15 -10.75 -11.16
CA ASP A 184 9.51 -10.57 -11.63
C ASP A 184 10.47 -11.60 -10.98
N ILE A 185 11.69 -11.70 -11.50
CA ILE A 185 12.82 -12.37 -10.88
C ILE A 185 13.79 -11.27 -10.43
N TYR A 186 14.11 -11.27 -9.15
CA TYR A 186 14.93 -10.25 -8.51
C TYR A 186 16.32 -10.81 -8.16
N ASP A 187 17.35 -10.03 -8.44
CA ASP A 187 18.73 -10.37 -8.08
C ASP A 187 18.93 -10.29 -6.57
N TRP A 188 18.27 -9.32 -5.94
CA TRP A 188 18.31 -9.10 -4.49
C TRP A 188 17.14 -8.22 -4.00
N ILE A 189 16.91 -8.27 -2.69
CA ILE A 189 15.94 -7.42 -1.97
C ILE A 189 16.58 -6.89 -0.69
N ALA A 190 16.31 -5.64 -0.35
CA ALA A 190 16.71 -5.02 0.91
C ALA A 190 15.50 -4.44 1.66
N PHE A 191 15.39 -4.78 2.93
CA PHE A 191 14.38 -4.27 3.84
C PHE A 191 14.96 -3.15 4.70
N VAL A 192 14.25 -2.01 4.74
CA VAL A 192 14.68 -0.88 5.58
C VAL A 192 14.41 -1.20 7.05
N PRO A 193 15.40 -1.13 7.94
CA PRO A 193 15.20 -1.43 9.35
C PRO A 193 14.34 -0.35 10.04
N ASN A 194 13.55 -0.77 11.00
CA ASN A 194 12.84 0.14 11.89
C ASN A 194 13.86 0.85 12.81
N ARG A 195 13.76 2.16 12.90
CA ARG A 195 14.70 2.97 13.69
C ARG A 195 14.71 2.66 15.19
N THR A 196 13.59 2.20 15.72
CA THR A 196 13.44 1.94 17.17
C THR A 196 13.84 0.52 17.53
N THR A 197 13.42 -0.47 16.71
CA THR A 197 13.59 -1.89 17.04
C THR A 197 14.74 -2.56 16.29
N GLY A 198 15.27 -1.93 15.24
CA GLY A 198 16.24 -2.53 14.33
C GLY A 198 15.70 -3.64 13.43
N VAL A 199 14.45 -4.08 13.66
CA VAL A 199 13.81 -5.14 12.87
C VAL A 199 13.45 -4.64 11.48
N SER A 200 13.61 -5.47 10.48
CA SER A 200 13.25 -5.18 9.09
C SER A 200 11.78 -4.82 8.93
N SER A 201 11.50 -3.73 8.23
CA SER A 201 10.13 -3.28 7.98
C SER A 201 9.51 -4.05 6.83
N LEU A 202 8.42 -4.76 7.07
CA LEU A 202 7.68 -5.51 6.05
C LEU A 202 7.10 -4.63 4.93
N THR A 203 6.93 -3.33 5.18
CA THR A 203 6.29 -2.40 4.24
C THR A 203 7.25 -1.43 3.58
N LYS A 204 8.55 -1.46 3.93
CA LYS A 204 9.59 -0.58 3.38
C LYS A 204 10.74 -1.41 2.87
N TYR A 205 10.78 -1.59 1.56
CA TYR A 205 11.80 -2.37 0.90
C TYR A 205 12.03 -1.88 -0.53
N PHE A 206 13.15 -2.28 -1.09
CA PHE A 206 13.48 -2.10 -2.49
C PHE A 206 14.22 -3.33 -2.99
N ALA A 207 13.98 -3.68 -4.24
CA ALA A 207 14.58 -4.82 -4.91
C ALA A 207 14.91 -4.45 -6.36
N TYR A 208 15.92 -5.08 -6.91
CA TYR A 208 16.30 -4.93 -8.31
C TYR A 208 16.18 -6.28 -9.02
N GLY A 209 15.67 -6.30 -10.25
CA GLY A 209 15.49 -7.52 -11.03
C GLY A 209 15.34 -7.26 -12.52
N LYS A 210 14.91 -8.28 -13.27
CA LYS A 210 14.85 -8.25 -14.75
C LYS A 210 14.00 -7.06 -15.30
N LYS A 211 12.94 -6.65 -14.58
CA LYS A 211 12.08 -5.50 -14.96
C LYS A 211 12.48 -4.18 -14.32
N GLY A 212 13.62 -4.14 -13.61
CA GLY A 212 14.15 -2.96 -12.95
C GLY A 212 13.77 -2.86 -11.46
N TRP A 213 13.70 -1.63 -10.95
CA TRP A 213 13.48 -1.36 -9.53
C TRP A 213 12.04 -1.63 -9.07
N LYS A 214 11.90 -2.44 -8.02
CA LYS A 214 10.69 -2.55 -7.19
C LYS A 214 10.91 -1.78 -5.91
N VAL A 215 10.18 -0.68 -5.70
CA VAL A 215 10.34 0.19 -4.53
C VAL A 215 9.01 0.31 -3.79
N ARG A 216 9.03 0.09 -2.48
CA ARG A 216 7.86 0.19 -1.59
C ARG A 216 8.18 0.97 -0.32
N GLY A 217 7.24 1.81 0.09
CA GLY A 217 7.19 2.45 1.41
C GLY A 217 8.25 3.49 1.72
N ILE A 218 9.31 3.66 0.91
CA ILE A 218 10.30 4.72 1.09
C ILE A 218 9.82 6.04 0.49
N GLU A 219 10.51 7.13 0.79
CA GLU A 219 10.11 8.50 0.45
C GLU A 219 10.01 8.75 -1.06
N LEU A 220 10.79 8.03 -1.87
CA LEU A 220 10.73 8.06 -3.34
C LEU A 220 9.31 7.82 -3.88
N ARG A 221 8.54 6.96 -3.23
CA ARG A 221 7.15 6.63 -3.63
C ARG A 221 6.09 7.53 -3.01
N GLN A 222 6.47 8.43 -2.12
CA GLN A 222 5.53 9.29 -1.41
C GLN A 222 5.31 10.61 -2.17
N HIS A 223 4.07 10.90 -2.54
CA HIS A 223 3.70 12.14 -3.23
C HIS A 223 3.97 13.42 -2.41
N SER A 224 4.14 13.30 -1.11
CA SER A 224 4.44 14.42 -0.21
C SER A 224 5.93 14.74 -0.10
N THR A 225 6.79 13.90 -0.64
CA THR A 225 8.23 14.09 -0.62
C THR A 225 8.63 15.10 -1.70
N CYS A 226 9.51 16.04 -1.37
CA CYS A 226 10.03 17.00 -2.33
C CYS A 226 10.93 16.31 -3.38
N GLN A 227 11.08 16.94 -4.54
CA GLN A 227 11.80 16.35 -5.67
C GLN A 227 13.27 16.07 -5.35
N TRP A 228 13.93 16.96 -4.62
CA TRP A 228 15.33 16.77 -4.24
C TRP A 228 15.59 15.48 -3.45
N VAL A 229 14.72 15.13 -2.49
CA VAL A 229 14.84 13.86 -1.74
C VAL A 229 14.61 12.66 -2.65
N ARG A 230 13.69 12.77 -3.62
CA ARG A 230 13.47 11.70 -4.60
C ARG A 230 14.68 11.50 -5.48
N ASP A 231 15.24 12.59 -6.03
CA ASP A 231 16.44 12.55 -6.87
C ASP A 231 17.60 11.84 -6.13
N ILE A 232 17.83 12.19 -4.87
CA ILE A 232 18.86 11.52 -4.05
C ILE A 232 18.59 10.03 -3.86
N GLN A 233 17.34 9.66 -3.59
CA GLN A 233 17.01 8.24 -3.41
C GLN A 233 17.11 7.47 -4.72
N GLU A 234 16.78 8.07 -5.86
CA GLU A 234 17.00 7.48 -7.20
C GLU A 234 18.49 7.30 -7.47
N ASP A 235 19.29 8.34 -7.26
CA ASP A 235 20.75 8.28 -7.42
C ASP A 235 21.38 7.19 -6.52
N ILE A 236 20.96 7.09 -5.25
CA ILE A 236 21.44 6.06 -4.32
C ILE A 236 21.06 4.65 -4.79
N LEU A 237 19.84 4.47 -5.31
CA LEU A 237 19.43 3.17 -5.84
C LEU A 237 20.31 2.76 -7.05
N GLU A 238 20.61 3.69 -7.95
CA GLU A 238 21.50 3.41 -9.09
C GLU A 238 22.92 3.06 -8.62
N GLU A 239 23.47 3.75 -7.62
CA GLU A 239 24.76 3.40 -7.02
C GLU A 239 24.76 2.01 -6.36
N LEU A 240 23.64 1.61 -5.76
CA LEU A 240 23.50 0.28 -5.17
C LEU A 240 23.39 -0.84 -6.21
N ARG A 241 22.97 -0.52 -7.43
CA ARG A 241 22.88 -1.47 -8.53
C ARG A 241 24.26 -1.93 -9.01
N GLU A 242 25.23 -1.03 -8.98
CA GLU A 242 26.53 -1.22 -9.61
C GLU A 242 27.63 -1.61 -8.61
N GLY A 243 28.35 -2.68 -8.92
CA GLY A 243 29.59 -3.10 -8.24
C GLY A 243 29.40 -3.92 -6.96
N ALA A 244 30.53 -4.16 -6.27
CA ALA A 244 30.53 -4.93 -5.03
C ALA A 244 29.75 -4.21 -3.90
N PRO A 245 28.99 -4.94 -3.05
CA PRO A 245 28.14 -4.35 -2.02
C PRO A 245 28.86 -3.38 -1.08
N GLU A 246 30.09 -3.70 -0.66
CA GLU A 246 30.89 -2.84 0.25
C GLU A 246 31.28 -1.51 -0.40
N ASP A 247 31.66 -1.54 -1.67
CA ASP A 247 32.01 -0.34 -2.43
C ASP A 247 30.76 0.49 -2.76
N ALA A 248 29.64 -0.15 -3.04
CA ALA A 248 28.36 0.52 -3.27
C ALA A 248 27.94 1.35 -2.06
N VAL A 249 28.02 0.81 -0.84
CA VAL A 249 27.72 1.55 0.40
C VAL A 249 28.61 2.78 0.55
N ARG A 250 29.90 2.64 0.25
CA ARG A 250 30.88 3.74 0.34
C ARG A 250 30.57 4.86 -0.66
N ARG A 251 30.23 4.49 -1.90
CA ARG A 251 29.78 5.43 -2.94
C ARG A 251 28.49 6.14 -2.54
N CYS A 252 27.49 5.42 -2.05
CA CYS A 252 26.23 6.01 -1.55
C CYS A 252 26.44 7.03 -0.44
N ILE A 253 27.35 6.75 0.51
CA ILE A 253 27.71 7.69 1.57
C ILE A 253 28.35 8.95 0.99
N SER A 254 29.27 8.80 0.05
CA SER A 254 29.95 9.93 -0.63
C SER A 254 28.93 10.78 -1.39
N LEU A 255 28.08 10.16 -2.19
CA LEU A 255 27.00 10.81 -2.92
C LEU A 255 26.08 11.60 -1.98
N PHE A 256 25.60 10.96 -0.91
CA PHE A 256 24.73 11.62 0.06
C PHE A 256 25.40 12.84 0.70
N ARG A 257 26.68 12.73 1.10
CA ARG A 257 27.43 13.86 1.65
C ARG A 257 27.57 15.01 0.66
N SER A 258 27.85 14.71 -0.61
CA SER A 258 27.90 15.72 -1.67
C SER A 258 26.56 16.44 -1.83
N ARG A 259 25.45 15.70 -1.92
CA ARG A 259 24.10 16.27 -2.04
C ARG A 259 23.71 17.15 -0.85
N ILE A 260 24.12 16.77 0.36
CA ILE A 260 23.94 17.61 1.56
C ILE A 260 24.82 18.87 1.48
N GLY A 261 26.05 18.77 0.92
CA GLY A 261 26.90 19.92 0.64
C GLY A 261 26.22 20.93 -0.29
N ASP A 262 25.67 20.48 -1.42
CA ASP A 262 24.93 21.30 -2.37
C ASP A 262 23.74 22.03 -1.71
N LEU A 263 23.04 21.34 -0.81
CA LEU A 263 21.93 21.94 -0.06
C LEU A 263 22.42 23.04 0.89
N ARG A 264 23.48 22.78 1.65
CA ARG A 264 24.06 23.74 2.60
C ARG A 264 24.64 24.98 1.93
N THR A 265 25.16 24.83 0.73
CA THR A 265 25.73 25.95 -0.07
C THR A 265 24.69 26.66 -0.93
N GLY A 266 23.41 26.28 -0.83
CA GLY A 266 22.32 26.91 -1.57
C GLY A 266 22.30 26.62 -3.08
N GLN A 267 23.01 25.59 -3.53
CA GLN A 267 23.05 25.18 -4.95
C GLN A 267 21.81 24.46 -5.41
N VAL A 268 20.96 23.99 -4.47
CA VAL A 268 19.73 23.28 -4.80
C VAL A 268 18.62 24.26 -5.18
N PRO A 269 18.04 24.15 -6.38
CA PRO A 269 16.92 25.00 -6.78
C PRO A 269 15.74 24.86 -5.81
N LEU A 270 15.17 25.97 -5.37
CA LEU A 270 14.03 26.00 -4.42
C LEU A 270 12.82 25.20 -4.96
N SER A 271 12.64 25.15 -6.28
CA SER A 271 11.59 24.33 -6.91
C SER A 271 11.68 22.84 -6.56
N LYS A 272 12.89 22.30 -6.38
CA LYS A 272 13.13 20.92 -5.97
C LYS A 272 12.85 20.66 -4.48
N LEU A 273 12.79 21.71 -3.66
CA LEU A 273 12.58 21.64 -2.21
C LEU A 273 11.11 21.78 -1.80
N VAL A 274 10.21 22.01 -2.74
CA VAL A 274 8.78 22.19 -2.48
C VAL A 274 8.14 20.89 -2.00
N VAL A 275 7.57 20.95 -0.79
CA VAL A 275 6.74 19.92 -0.20
C VAL A 275 5.28 20.17 -0.56
N SER A 276 4.57 19.16 -1.01
CA SER A 276 3.14 19.23 -1.33
C SER A 276 2.35 18.31 -0.40
N ARG A 277 1.42 18.88 0.39
CA ARG A 277 0.60 18.12 1.32
C ARG A 277 -0.89 18.35 1.10
N ARG A 278 -1.69 17.29 1.19
CA ARG A 278 -3.15 17.42 1.16
C ARG A 278 -3.66 17.95 2.50
N VAL A 279 -4.42 19.01 2.46
CA VAL A 279 -5.07 19.60 3.63
C VAL A 279 -6.26 18.73 4.02
N ARG A 280 -6.27 18.25 5.26
CA ARG A 280 -7.36 17.45 5.83
C ARG A 280 -8.20 18.22 6.84
N ARG A 281 -7.61 19.23 7.48
CA ARG A 281 -8.19 20.05 8.56
C ARG A 281 -7.78 21.51 8.36
N ARG A 282 -8.56 22.44 8.88
CA ARG A 282 -8.19 23.87 8.94
C ARG A 282 -7.06 24.08 9.93
N ALA A 283 -6.37 25.21 9.86
CA ALA A 283 -5.22 25.51 10.72
C ALA A 283 -5.55 25.36 12.22
N GLY A 284 -6.65 25.95 12.69
CA GLY A 284 -7.07 25.89 14.09
C GLY A 284 -7.59 24.53 14.58
N GLU A 285 -7.82 23.57 13.70
CA GLU A 285 -8.25 22.21 14.05
C GLU A 285 -7.09 21.23 14.34
N HIS A 286 -5.86 21.69 14.18
CA HIS A 286 -4.67 20.88 14.43
C HIS A 286 -4.28 20.90 15.92
N ARG A 287 -4.33 19.74 16.58
CA ARG A 287 -3.86 19.59 17.98
C ARG A 287 -2.35 19.77 18.12
N VAL A 288 -1.59 19.44 17.07
CA VAL A 288 -0.14 19.56 17.03
C VAL A 288 0.23 20.45 15.85
N LEU A 289 1.05 21.47 16.11
CA LEU A 289 1.53 22.41 15.11
C LEU A 289 2.66 21.80 14.26
N ASN A 290 2.30 20.82 13.44
CA ASN A 290 3.20 20.22 12.47
C ASN A 290 3.41 21.14 11.25
N LEU A 291 4.33 20.79 10.35
CA LEU A 291 4.66 21.61 9.17
C LEU A 291 3.47 21.91 8.26
N THR A 292 2.44 21.03 8.22
CA THR A 292 1.22 21.32 7.46
C THR A 292 0.39 22.40 8.14
N ALA A 293 0.24 22.36 9.47
CA ALA A 293 -0.40 23.40 10.24
C ALA A 293 0.35 24.73 10.11
N SER A 294 1.70 24.69 10.19
CA SER A 294 2.56 25.86 9.96
C SER A 294 2.33 26.48 8.58
N ALA A 295 2.21 25.65 7.55
CA ALA A 295 1.94 26.15 6.17
C ALA A 295 0.54 26.74 6.02
N LEU A 296 -0.46 26.20 6.72
CA LEU A 296 -1.81 26.78 6.73
C LEU A 296 -1.84 28.13 7.44
N LEU A 297 -1.21 28.24 8.62
CA LEU A 297 -1.07 29.52 9.35
C LEU A 297 -0.32 30.57 8.51
N ARG A 298 0.79 30.16 7.87
CA ARG A 298 1.52 31.06 6.95
C ARG A 298 0.65 31.51 5.77
N GLY A 299 -0.12 30.58 5.18
CA GLY A 299 -1.09 30.92 4.13
C GLY A 299 -2.09 31.97 4.58
N GLU A 300 -2.71 31.78 5.75
CA GLU A 300 -3.65 32.73 6.35
C GLU A 300 -3.01 34.11 6.61
N SER A 301 -1.77 34.16 7.13
CA SER A 301 -1.06 35.43 7.38
C SER A 301 -0.75 36.24 6.12
N ILE A 302 -0.70 35.61 4.95
CA ILE A 302 -0.48 36.27 3.65
C ILE A 302 -1.77 36.36 2.82
N GLY A 303 -2.94 36.11 3.41
CA GLY A 303 -4.24 36.18 2.74
C GLY A 303 -4.55 35.00 1.82
N GLN A 304 -3.82 33.88 1.91
CA GLN A 304 -4.00 32.72 1.06
C GLN A 304 -4.78 31.63 1.80
N SER A 305 -6.00 31.33 1.35
CA SER A 305 -6.83 30.26 1.92
C SER A 305 -6.53 28.90 1.29
N ASN A 306 -6.30 27.91 2.13
CA ASN A 306 -6.07 26.52 1.73
C ASN A 306 -7.09 25.60 2.43
N PRO A 307 -8.33 25.49 1.92
CA PRO A 307 -9.38 24.70 2.57
C PRO A 307 -9.10 23.19 2.51
N PRO A 308 -9.72 22.39 3.40
CA PRO A 308 -9.67 20.95 3.35
C PRO A 308 -10.03 20.40 1.96
N GLY A 309 -9.32 19.33 1.53
CA GLY A 309 -9.44 18.74 0.21
C GLY A 309 -8.42 19.26 -0.81
N ARG A 310 -7.90 20.47 -0.65
CA ARG A 310 -6.85 21.01 -1.51
C ARG A 310 -5.44 20.61 -1.06
N LYS A 311 -4.45 20.89 -1.91
CA LYS A 311 -3.03 20.71 -1.59
C LYS A 311 -2.43 22.06 -1.20
N VAL A 312 -1.67 22.10 -0.12
CA VAL A 312 -0.79 23.21 0.25
C VAL A 312 0.62 22.89 -0.21
N ARG A 313 1.32 23.89 -0.80
CA ARG A 313 2.71 23.78 -1.27
C ARG A 313 3.56 24.77 -0.49
N PHE A 314 4.65 24.30 0.06
CA PHE A 314 5.54 25.11 0.88
C PHE A 314 6.98 24.56 0.86
N VAL A 315 7.93 25.40 1.22
CA VAL A 315 9.33 25.03 1.50
C VAL A 315 9.56 25.18 2.99
N VAL A 316 10.25 24.22 3.59
CA VAL A 316 10.65 24.29 5.00
C VAL A 316 11.88 25.20 5.10
N VAL A 317 11.81 26.20 5.95
CA VAL A 317 12.93 27.15 6.20
C VAL A 317 13.68 26.74 7.45
N ASP A 318 12.95 26.62 8.57
CA ASP A 318 13.54 26.28 9.86
C ASP A 318 12.47 25.65 10.77
N ARG A 319 12.62 24.38 11.09
CA ARG A 319 11.68 23.65 11.95
C ARG A 319 11.74 24.07 13.43
N SER A 320 12.85 24.66 13.85
CA SER A 320 13.10 25.01 15.24
C SER A 320 12.47 26.33 15.66
N ARG A 321 11.99 27.14 14.71
CA ARG A 321 11.37 28.43 15.01
C ARG A 321 10.16 28.28 15.95
N SER A 322 10.10 29.13 16.96
CA SER A 322 9.02 29.15 17.96
C SER A 322 7.68 29.49 17.29
N VAL A 323 7.69 30.48 16.39
CA VAL A 323 6.51 30.92 15.62
C VAL A 323 6.26 29.94 14.49
N PRO A 324 5.11 29.22 14.48
CA PRO A 324 4.85 28.15 13.50
C PRO A 324 4.87 28.60 12.06
N GLU A 325 4.29 29.76 11.72
CA GLU A 325 4.25 30.31 10.37
C GLU A 325 5.63 30.66 9.81
N ASP A 326 6.61 30.91 10.66
CA ASP A 326 7.98 31.20 10.25
C ASP A 326 8.81 29.98 9.90
N ARG A 327 8.32 28.78 10.25
CA ARG A 327 8.99 27.51 9.92
C ARG A 327 8.98 27.20 8.43
N VAL A 328 8.10 27.84 7.67
CA VAL A 328 7.88 27.56 6.25
C VAL A 328 7.68 28.85 5.45
N ARG A 329 7.86 28.74 4.12
CA ARG A 329 7.41 29.74 3.14
C ARG A 329 6.50 29.09 2.13
N MET A 330 5.42 29.77 1.74
CA MET A 330 4.45 29.25 0.77
C MET A 330 5.08 29.19 -0.62
N GLY A 331 4.63 28.25 -1.45
CA GLY A 331 5.10 28.14 -2.82
C GLY A 331 4.90 29.44 -3.61
N SER A 332 3.82 30.17 -3.37
CA SER A 332 3.59 31.50 -3.95
C SER A 332 4.65 32.52 -3.57
N GLU A 333 5.13 32.54 -2.32
CA GLU A 333 6.20 33.44 -1.88
C GLU A 333 7.55 33.11 -2.52
N VAL A 334 7.80 31.81 -2.76
CA VAL A 334 9.07 31.33 -3.33
C VAL A 334 9.17 31.62 -4.84
N PHE A 335 8.05 31.49 -5.57
CA PHE A 335 8.05 31.64 -7.02
C PHE A 335 7.69 33.04 -7.52
N SER A 336 7.11 33.90 -6.67
CA SER A 336 6.77 35.27 -7.02
C SER A 336 7.94 36.24 -6.87
N ARG A 337 9.03 35.85 -6.22
CA ARG A 337 10.25 36.68 -6.09
C ARG A 337 11.29 36.22 -7.08
N SER A 338 11.88 37.18 -7.84
CA SER A 338 13.03 36.93 -8.71
C SER A 338 14.17 36.27 -7.94
N PRO A 339 14.95 35.36 -8.54
CA PRO A 339 16.00 34.58 -7.86
C PRO A 339 17.06 35.38 -7.10
N SER A 340 17.19 36.67 -7.44
CA SER A 340 18.23 37.60 -6.89
C SER A 340 18.05 37.98 -5.42
N VAL A 341 16.91 37.68 -4.76
CA VAL A 341 16.66 38.14 -3.37
C VAL A 341 16.84 37.05 -2.34
N ILE A 342 16.90 35.77 -2.73
CA ILE A 342 17.01 34.65 -1.77
C ILE A 342 18.45 34.17 -1.57
N GLY A 343 19.37 34.58 -2.44
CA GLY A 343 20.79 34.11 -2.45
C GLY A 343 21.75 34.84 -1.51
N GLN A 344 21.33 35.82 -0.72
CA GLN A 344 22.27 36.63 0.08
C GLN A 344 22.25 36.39 1.60
N ARG A 345 21.39 35.49 2.12
CA ARG A 345 21.48 35.09 3.54
C ARG A 345 21.21 33.60 3.64
N GLY A 346 22.22 32.86 4.09
CA GLY A 346 22.16 31.41 4.33
C GLY A 346 21.17 31.02 5.42
N GLU A 347 19.87 31.09 5.14
CA GLU A 347 18.79 30.83 6.10
C GLU A 347 18.02 29.54 5.78
N VAL A 348 18.65 28.55 5.15
CA VAL A 348 18.00 27.24 4.99
C VAL A 348 18.75 26.24 5.87
N GLN A 349 18.32 26.07 7.12
CA GLN A 349 18.79 25.00 7.99
C GLN A 349 17.87 23.79 7.82
N TYR A 350 18.44 22.69 7.31
CA TYR A 350 17.79 21.38 7.22
C TYR A 350 18.39 20.42 8.26
N TYR A 351 17.52 19.73 8.96
CA TYR A 351 17.83 18.60 9.82
C TYR A 351 17.29 17.31 9.22
#